data_3ae966523c72dbbad7fa4bf404853251
#
_entry.id   3ae966523c72dbbad7fa4bf404853251
#
_cell.length_a   1.000
_cell.length_b   1.000
_cell.length_c   1.000
_cell.angle_alpha   90.00
_cell.angle_beta   90.00
_cell.angle_gamma   90.00
#
_symmetry.space_group_name_H-M   'P 1'
#
loop_
_entity.id
_entity.type
_entity.pdbx_description
1 polymer ?
#
loop_
_entity_poly.entity_id
_entity_poly.type
_entity_poly.pdbx_seq_one_letter_code
_entity_poly.pdbx_strand_id
1 'polypeptide(L)'
;CNKCENCIAANNGTHPDIIEINAANETHVEDIRDLIDRSQLAPMQGKHKVYIIDEVHQLSSAASSALLKTLEEPPENVIFILATTDPQKLLPTIISRCQRFDFKRISLSDITKLERKIVDSKGVFADDNSLKLIARVADGAMRDSLSILDQAISMGDGKVTYDSIVS
;
A
#
# COMPACT_ATOMS: atom_id res chain seq x y z
N CYS A 1 0.13 -19.10 1.22
CA CYS A 1 0.62 -20.21 0.37
C CYS A 1 0.67 -19.84 -1.13
N ASN A 2 -0.03 -18.79 -1.56
CA ASN A 2 -0.15 -18.30 -2.95
C ASN A 2 -0.69 -19.35 -3.96
N LYS A 3 -1.35 -20.40 -3.50
CA LYS A 3 -1.85 -21.50 -4.34
C LYS A 3 -3.31 -21.84 -4.07
N CYS A 4 -3.84 -21.59 -2.87
CA CYS A 4 -5.24 -21.85 -2.55
C CYS A 4 -6.14 -20.74 -3.11
N GLU A 5 -7.43 -21.02 -3.24
CA GLU A 5 -8.42 -20.08 -3.77
C GLU A 5 -8.41 -18.74 -3.06
N ASN A 6 -8.32 -18.73 -1.73
CA ASN A 6 -8.26 -17.48 -0.96
C ASN A 6 -7.01 -16.64 -1.28
N CYS A 7 -5.83 -17.27 -1.41
CA CYS A 7 -4.62 -16.56 -1.78
C CYS A 7 -4.68 -16.01 -3.21
N ILE A 8 -5.24 -16.78 -4.14
CA ILE A 8 -5.41 -16.35 -5.53
C ILE A 8 -6.41 -15.20 -5.59
N ALA A 9 -7.55 -15.30 -4.93
CA ALA A 9 -8.53 -14.21 -4.86
C ALA A 9 -7.97 -12.96 -4.20
N ALA A 10 -7.21 -13.10 -3.11
CA ALA A 10 -6.55 -11.97 -2.45
C ALA A 10 -5.53 -11.28 -3.37
N ASN A 11 -4.69 -12.05 -4.08
CA ASN A 11 -3.71 -11.51 -5.01
C ASN A 11 -4.35 -10.79 -6.21
N ASN A 12 -5.55 -11.24 -6.62
CA ASN A 12 -6.30 -10.64 -7.71
C ASN A 12 -7.22 -9.48 -7.25
N GLY A 13 -7.25 -9.15 -5.95
CA GLY A 13 -8.14 -8.12 -5.41
C GLY A 13 -9.63 -8.48 -5.46
N THR A 14 -9.97 -9.78 -5.55
CA THR A 14 -11.36 -10.27 -5.70
C THR A 14 -11.87 -11.02 -4.46
N HIS A 15 -11.09 -11.05 -3.37
CA HIS A 15 -11.50 -11.77 -2.16
C HIS A 15 -12.61 -11.01 -1.42
N PRO A 16 -13.80 -11.63 -1.18
CA PRO A 16 -14.96 -10.93 -0.63
C PRO A 16 -14.77 -10.44 0.82
N ASP A 17 -13.85 -11.06 1.57
CA ASP A 17 -13.57 -10.70 2.96
C ASP A 17 -12.34 -9.79 3.11
N ILE A 18 -11.73 -9.32 2.02
CA ILE A 18 -10.65 -8.32 2.04
C ILE A 18 -11.16 -7.07 1.36
N ILE A 19 -11.40 -6.03 2.14
CA ILE A 19 -11.95 -4.76 1.70
C ILE A 19 -10.88 -3.68 1.88
N GLU A 20 -10.46 -3.06 0.78
CA GLU A 20 -9.51 -1.97 0.79
C GLU A 20 -10.23 -0.68 0.38
N ILE A 21 -10.09 0.35 1.21
CA ILE A 21 -10.60 1.70 0.94
C ILE A 21 -9.49 2.71 1.10
N ASN A 22 -9.58 3.80 0.34
CA ASN A 22 -8.67 4.93 0.47
C ASN A 22 -9.42 6.11 1.07
N ALA A 23 -9.05 6.50 2.30
CA ALA A 23 -9.68 7.60 3.01
C ALA A 23 -9.51 8.97 2.33
N ALA A 24 -8.59 9.09 1.36
CA ALA A 24 -8.49 10.30 0.55
C ALA A 24 -9.69 10.49 -0.40
N ASN A 25 -10.31 9.40 -0.84
CA ASN A 25 -11.45 9.41 -1.76
C ASN A 25 -12.77 9.21 -1.03
N GLU A 26 -12.77 8.45 0.07
CA GLU A 26 -13.92 8.06 0.86
C GLU A 26 -13.85 8.73 2.25
N THR A 27 -14.07 10.05 2.28
CA THR A 27 -13.94 10.87 3.50
C THR A 27 -15.23 11.00 4.28
N HIS A 28 -16.37 10.57 3.72
CA HIS A 28 -17.68 10.73 4.33
C HIS A 28 -17.88 9.78 5.51
N VAL A 29 -18.54 10.29 6.52
CA VAL A 29 -18.85 9.48 7.73
C VAL A 29 -19.78 8.31 7.42
N GLU A 30 -20.62 8.44 6.41
CA GLU A 30 -21.56 7.42 5.95
C GLU A 30 -20.80 6.19 5.41
N ASP A 31 -19.75 6.38 4.62
CA ASP A 31 -18.93 5.29 4.05
C ASP A 31 -18.29 4.45 5.17
N ILE A 32 -17.78 5.14 6.19
CA ILE A 32 -17.19 4.47 7.36
C ILE A 32 -18.23 3.78 8.22
N ARG A 33 -19.44 4.34 8.36
CA ARG A 33 -20.54 3.68 9.05
C ARG A 33 -20.99 2.42 8.35
N ASP A 34 -21.15 2.47 7.02
CA ASP A 34 -21.48 1.31 6.20
C ASP A 34 -20.42 0.21 6.32
N LEU A 35 -19.15 0.60 6.36
CA LEU A 35 -18.05 -0.33 6.58
C LEU A 35 -18.14 -0.98 7.95
N ILE A 36 -18.41 -0.20 8.99
CA ILE A 36 -18.58 -0.69 10.36
C ILE A 36 -19.78 -1.65 10.45
N ASP A 37 -20.92 -1.31 9.86
CA ASP A 37 -22.11 -2.15 9.85
C ASP A 37 -21.85 -3.48 9.14
N ARG A 38 -21.15 -3.45 7.99
CA ARG A 38 -20.73 -4.66 7.28
C ARG A 38 -19.70 -5.48 8.05
N SER A 39 -18.92 -4.84 8.93
CA SER A 39 -17.93 -5.56 9.75
C SER A 39 -18.58 -6.47 10.79
N GLN A 40 -19.83 -6.19 11.20
CA GLN A 40 -20.60 -7.01 12.14
C GLN A 40 -21.07 -8.34 11.51
N LEU A 41 -21.06 -8.45 10.20
CA LEU A 41 -21.48 -9.67 9.49
C LEU A 41 -20.34 -10.70 9.47
N ALA A 42 -20.71 -11.99 9.54
CA ALA A 42 -19.74 -13.08 9.44
C ALA A 42 -18.93 -13.03 8.12
N PRO A 43 -17.67 -13.49 8.13
CA PRO A 43 -16.91 -13.68 6.89
C PRO A 43 -17.63 -14.61 5.91
N MET A 44 -17.48 -14.34 4.61
CA MET A 44 -18.13 -15.14 3.57
C MET A 44 -17.30 -16.37 3.16
N GLN A 45 -16.00 -16.23 3.08
CA GLN A 45 -15.10 -17.26 2.56
C GLN A 45 -13.88 -17.49 3.47
N GLY A 46 -13.36 -16.45 4.08
CA GLY A 46 -12.21 -16.49 4.99
C GLY A 46 -12.59 -16.83 6.44
N LYS A 47 -11.58 -16.93 7.30
CA LYS A 47 -11.79 -17.02 8.75
C LYS A 47 -12.04 -15.64 9.39
N HIS A 48 -11.53 -14.60 8.74
CA HIS A 48 -11.62 -13.22 9.19
C HIS A 48 -11.97 -12.31 8.01
N LYS A 49 -12.68 -11.22 8.30
CA LYS A 49 -12.75 -10.07 7.40
C LYS A 49 -11.56 -9.14 7.67
N VAL A 50 -10.98 -8.63 6.63
CA VAL A 50 -9.84 -7.70 6.71
C VAL A 50 -10.24 -6.39 6.05
N TYR A 51 -10.21 -5.31 6.81
CA TYR A 51 -10.43 -3.95 6.32
C TYR A 51 -9.09 -3.22 6.28
N ILE A 52 -8.67 -2.81 5.09
CA ILE A 52 -7.47 -2.02 4.87
C ILE A 52 -7.93 -0.60 4.59
N ILE A 53 -7.58 0.35 5.46
CA ILE A 53 -7.90 1.76 5.31
C ILE A 53 -6.60 2.50 5.05
N ASP A 54 -6.39 2.85 3.78
CA ASP A 54 -5.22 3.63 3.37
C ASP A 54 -5.45 5.12 3.60
N GLU A 55 -4.37 5.85 3.89
CA GLU A 55 -4.37 7.29 4.23
C GLU A 55 -5.38 7.66 5.32
N VAL A 56 -5.49 6.80 6.34
CA VAL A 56 -6.49 6.91 7.42
C VAL A 56 -6.49 8.27 8.12
N HIS A 57 -5.40 9.02 8.07
CA HIS A 57 -5.31 10.39 8.60
C HIS A 57 -6.18 11.42 7.84
N GLN A 58 -6.70 11.05 6.67
CA GLN A 58 -7.59 11.90 5.87
C GLN A 58 -9.08 11.72 6.20
N LEU A 59 -9.42 10.76 7.06
CA LEU A 59 -10.79 10.63 7.56
C LEU A 59 -11.26 11.90 8.26
N SER A 60 -12.53 12.26 8.04
CA SER A 60 -13.16 13.34 8.80
C SER A 60 -13.17 13.02 10.30
N SER A 61 -13.28 14.04 11.15
CA SER A 61 -13.36 13.85 12.61
C SER A 61 -14.52 12.95 13.01
N ALA A 62 -15.66 13.04 12.31
CA ALA A 62 -16.84 12.21 12.56
C ALA A 62 -16.59 10.74 12.16
N ALA A 63 -15.94 10.50 11.01
CA ALA A 63 -15.54 9.16 10.55
C ALA A 63 -14.51 8.52 11.50
N SER A 64 -13.49 9.28 11.91
CA SER A 64 -12.48 8.83 12.88
C SER A 64 -13.11 8.47 14.23
N SER A 65 -14.10 9.25 14.70
CA SER A 65 -14.83 8.97 15.94
C SER A 65 -15.72 7.72 15.83
N ALA A 66 -16.32 7.48 14.67
CA ALA A 66 -17.09 6.26 14.42
C ALA A 66 -16.19 5.02 14.41
N LEU A 67 -15.05 5.09 13.72
CA LEU A 67 -14.06 4.01 13.67
C LEU A 67 -13.49 3.71 15.06
N LEU A 68 -13.23 4.73 15.87
CA LEU A 68 -12.69 4.57 17.23
C LEU A 68 -13.57 3.66 18.11
N LYS A 69 -14.89 3.81 18.05
CA LYS A 69 -15.82 2.94 18.81
C LYS A 69 -15.65 1.47 18.44
N THR A 70 -15.47 1.18 17.16
CA THR A 70 -15.27 -0.19 16.67
C THR A 70 -13.89 -0.74 17.03
N LEU A 71 -12.87 0.13 17.09
CA LEU A 71 -11.53 -0.27 17.54
C LEU A 71 -11.46 -0.51 19.07
N GLU A 72 -12.37 0.05 19.84
CA GLU A 72 -12.49 -0.22 21.28
C GLU A 72 -13.08 -1.61 21.54
N GLU A 73 -14.09 -2.01 20.77
CA GLU A 73 -14.78 -3.29 20.86
C GLU A 73 -14.88 -3.92 19.45
N PRO A 74 -13.76 -4.41 18.90
CA PRO A 74 -13.75 -4.96 17.54
C PRO A 74 -14.53 -6.29 17.49
N PRO A 75 -15.27 -6.56 16.39
CA PRO A 75 -15.88 -7.88 16.18
C PRO A 75 -14.81 -8.98 16.15
N GLU A 76 -15.14 -10.16 16.71
CA GLU A 76 -14.17 -11.26 16.90
C GLU A 76 -13.45 -11.72 15.62
N ASN A 77 -14.12 -11.64 14.48
CA ASN A 77 -13.59 -12.13 13.19
C ASN A 77 -13.19 -10.99 12.24
N VAL A 78 -12.81 -9.83 12.77
CA VAL A 78 -12.43 -8.66 11.97
C VAL A 78 -11.03 -8.19 12.32
N ILE A 79 -10.27 -7.86 11.28
CA ILE A 79 -8.94 -7.27 11.40
C ILE A 79 -8.95 -5.93 10.67
N PHE A 80 -8.58 -4.86 11.37
CA PHE A 80 -8.37 -3.55 10.77
C PHE A 80 -6.87 -3.31 10.54
N ILE A 81 -6.51 -2.94 9.31
CA ILE A 81 -5.17 -2.49 8.93
C ILE A 81 -5.28 -1.03 8.54
N LEU A 82 -4.71 -0.16 9.36
CA LEU A 82 -4.71 1.29 9.14
C LEU A 82 -3.34 1.70 8.59
N ALA A 83 -3.33 2.25 7.39
CA ALA A 83 -2.10 2.77 6.77
C ALA A 83 -2.14 4.30 6.74
N THR A 84 -1.00 4.92 6.99
CA THR A 84 -0.86 6.38 6.93
C THR A 84 0.57 6.79 6.61
N THR A 85 0.71 7.84 5.85
CA THR A 85 1.98 8.54 5.63
C THR A 85 2.25 9.59 6.73
N ASP A 86 1.23 9.97 7.50
CA ASP A 86 1.35 11.00 8.55
C ASP A 86 0.68 10.55 9.87
N PRO A 87 1.38 9.70 10.66
CA PRO A 87 0.82 9.19 11.91
C PRO A 87 0.58 10.29 12.95
N GLN A 88 1.20 11.47 12.81
CA GLN A 88 1.04 12.58 13.75
C GLN A 88 -0.34 13.24 13.65
N LYS A 89 -1.01 13.10 12.50
CA LYS A 89 -2.39 13.58 12.31
C LYS A 89 -3.45 12.65 12.87
N LEU A 90 -3.09 11.42 13.23
CA LEU A 90 -4.04 10.49 13.82
C LEU A 90 -4.35 10.84 15.28
N LEU A 91 -5.58 10.57 15.68
CA LEU A 91 -5.96 10.70 17.08
C LEU A 91 -5.10 9.76 17.94
N PRO A 92 -4.50 10.24 19.05
CA PRO A 92 -3.74 9.40 19.97
C PRO A 92 -4.53 8.20 20.49
N THR A 93 -5.86 8.34 20.58
CA THR A 93 -6.79 7.31 21.00
C THR A 93 -6.91 6.16 19.98
N ILE A 94 -6.73 6.41 18.68
CA ILE A 94 -6.64 5.38 17.65
C ILE A 94 -5.30 4.66 17.76
N ILE A 95 -4.20 5.42 17.84
CA ILE A 95 -2.85 4.87 17.91
C ILE A 95 -2.68 3.94 19.11
N SER A 96 -3.24 4.30 20.27
CA SER A 96 -3.14 3.51 21.51
C SER A 96 -3.87 2.16 21.46
N ARG A 97 -4.77 1.96 20.49
CA ARG A 97 -5.55 0.73 20.29
C ARG A 97 -5.03 -0.15 19.15
N CYS A 98 -3.98 0.31 18.48
CA CYS A 98 -3.39 -0.38 17.34
C CYS A 98 -1.97 -0.85 17.67
N GLN A 99 -1.60 -2.01 17.14
CA GLN A 99 -0.20 -2.37 17.07
C GLN A 99 0.46 -1.58 15.95
N ARG A 100 1.49 -0.80 16.28
CA ARG A 100 2.18 0.07 15.32
C ARG A 100 3.35 -0.64 14.66
N PHE A 101 3.45 -0.48 13.35
CA PHE A 101 4.57 -0.93 12.52
C PHE A 101 5.10 0.25 11.70
N ASP A 102 6.34 0.65 11.96
CA ASP A 102 6.99 1.75 11.24
C ASP A 102 7.78 1.20 10.06
N PHE A 103 7.36 1.55 8.84
CA PHE A 103 8.09 1.24 7.62
C PHE A 103 9.14 2.30 7.34
N LYS A 104 10.36 1.85 7.05
CA LYS A 104 11.47 2.74 6.69
C LYS A 104 11.60 2.84 5.18
N ARG A 105 12.28 3.88 4.73
CA ARG A 105 12.71 4.01 3.33
C ARG A 105 13.52 2.79 2.91
N ILE A 106 13.30 2.34 1.68
CA ILE A 106 14.02 1.20 1.12
C ILE A 106 15.46 1.63 0.82
N SER A 107 16.41 0.76 1.09
CA SER A 107 17.81 1.08 0.83
C SER A 107 18.07 1.20 -0.68
N LEU A 108 19.00 2.08 -1.04
CA LEU A 108 19.45 2.26 -2.44
C LEU A 108 19.90 0.93 -3.05
N SER A 109 20.59 0.10 -2.27
CA SER A 109 21.04 -1.23 -2.70
C SER A 109 19.87 -2.16 -3.05
N ASP A 110 18.80 -2.15 -2.24
CA ASP A 110 17.67 -3.05 -2.46
C ASP A 110 16.80 -2.59 -3.63
N ILE A 111 16.65 -1.27 -3.81
CA ILE A 111 15.99 -0.69 -4.98
C ILE A 111 16.77 -1.12 -6.24
N THR A 112 18.08 -0.83 -6.30
CA THR A 112 18.92 -1.17 -7.46
C THR A 112 18.89 -2.67 -7.77
N LYS A 113 18.90 -3.56 -6.76
CA LYS A 113 18.78 -5.00 -6.96
C LYS A 113 17.45 -5.40 -7.61
N LEU A 114 16.33 -4.78 -7.20
CA LEU A 114 15.03 -5.08 -7.79
C LEU A 114 14.95 -4.55 -9.22
N GLU A 115 15.39 -3.32 -9.46
CA GLU A 115 15.47 -2.74 -10.81
C GLU A 115 16.27 -3.63 -11.75
N ARG A 116 17.47 -4.12 -11.32
CA ARG A 116 18.28 -5.05 -12.09
C ARG A 116 17.50 -6.31 -12.46
N LYS A 117 16.82 -6.94 -11.50
CA LYS A 117 15.97 -8.11 -11.78
C LYS A 117 14.88 -7.83 -12.81
N ILE A 118 14.29 -6.64 -12.77
CA ILE A 118 13.21 -6.25 -13.69
C ILE A 118 13.77 -6.06 -15.09
N VAL A 119 14.84 -5.29 -15.28
CA VAL A 119 15.42 -5.05 -16.60
C VAL A 119 15.97 -6.34 -17.22
N ASP A 120 16.61 -7.20 -16.42
CA ASP A 120 17.09 -8.51 -16.87
C ASP A 120 15.93 -9.41 -17.32
N SER A 121 14.82 -9.43 -16.57
CA SER A 121 13.63 -10.23 -16.91
C SER A 121 12.92 -9.74 -18.17
N LYS A 122 13.00 -8.44 -18.46
CA LYS A 122 12.44 -7.81 -19.67
C LYS A 122 13.42 -7.83 -20.86
N GLY A 123 14.66 -8.29 -20.69
CA GLY A 123 15.69 -8.26 -21.70
C GLY A 123 16.15 -6.84 -22.07
N VAL A 124 16.00 -5.89 -21.17
CA VAL A 124 16.32 -4.48 -21.35
C VAL A 124 17.78 -4.24 -20.92
N PHE A 125 18.57 -3.57 -21.78
CA PHE A 125 19.91 -3.13 -21.39
C PHE A 125 19.81 -1.96 -20.41
N ALA A 126 20.52 -2.06 -19.28
CA ALA A 126 20.67 -0.97 -18.32
C ALA A 126 22.07 -1.02 -17.70
N ASP A 127 22.77 0.11 -17.68
CA ASP A 127 24.02 0.20 -16.95
C ASP A 127 23.79 0.41 -15.44
N ASP A 128 24.75 -0.04 -14.63
CA ASP A 128 24.62 0.00 -13.17
C ASP A 128 24.56 1.44 -12.59
N ASN A 129 25.19 2.40 -13.27
CA ASN A 129 25.19 3.79 -12.81
C ASN A 129 23.82 4.43 -13.04
N SER A 130 23.17 4.10 -14.16
CA SER A 130 21.81 4.53 -14.46
C SER A 130 20.80 3.99 -13.46
N LEU A 131 20.83 2.70 -13.12
CA LEU A 131 19.98 2.14 -12.07
C LEU A 131 20.25 2.79 -10.70
N LYS A 132 21.51 3.00 -10.33
CA LYS A 132 21.84 3.72 -9.09
C LYS A 132 21.35 5.16 -9.09
N LEU A 133 21.34 5.83 -10.25
CA LEU A 133 20.78 7.18 -10.36
C LEU A 133 19.29 7.18 -10.12
N ILE A 134 18.54 6.27 -10.75
CA ILE A 134 17.08 6.11 -10.52
C ILE A 134 16.82 5.88 -9.03
N ALA A 135 17.52 4.93 -8.41
CA ALA A 135 17.34 4.61 -7.01
C ALA A 135 17.65 5.80 -6.07
N ARG A 136 18.61 6.67 -6.45
CA ARG A 136 18.89 7.92 -5.69
C ARG A 136 17.78 8.94 -5.84
N VAL A 137 17.28 9.15 -7.05
CA VAL A 137 16.17 10.10 -7.31
C VAL A 137 14.91 9.67 -6.59
N ALA A 138 14.63 8.36 -6.55
CA ALA A 138 13.47 7.79 -5.87
C ALA A 138 13.55 7.89 -4.34
N ASP A 139 14.72 8.17 -3.75
CA ASP A 139 14.92 8.47 -2.33
C ASP A 139 14.22 7.46 -1.38
N GLY A 140 14.32 6.19 -1.71
CA GLY A 140 13.75 5.12 -0.88
C GLY A 140 12.29 4.78 -1.15
N ALA A 141 11.65 5.42 -2.14
CA ALA A 141 10.28 5.14 -2.58
C ALA A 141 10.29 4.18 -3.79
N MET A 142 9.91 2.93 -3.58
CA MET A 142 9.92 1.92 -4.65
C MET A 142 8.97 2.25 -5.80
N ARG A 143 7.80 2.83 -5.51
CA ARG A 143 6.82 3.24 -6.54
C ARG A 143 7.43 4.25 -7.49
N ASP A 144 8.10 5.27 -6.96
CA ASP A 144 8.73 6.32 -7.74
C ASP A 144 9.89 5.77 -8.57
N SER A 145 10.71 4.90 -7.97
CA SER A 145 11.79 4.20 -8.67
C SER A 145 11.27 3.42 -9.88
N LEU A 146 10.21 2.63 -9.71
CA LEU A 146 9.64 1.85 -10.81
C LEU A 146 9.01 2.74 -11.88
N SER A 147 8.40 3.86 -11.50
CA SER A 147 7.84 4.83 -12.46
C SER A 147 8.94 5.48 -13.30
N ILE A 148 10.04 5.90 -12.66
CA ILE A 148 11.19 6.48 -13.36
C ILE A 148 11.85 5.43 -14.28
N LEU A 149 11.99 4.18 -13.80
CA LEU A 149 12.53 3.09 -14.59
C LEU A 149 11.71 2.82 -15.85
N ASP A 150 10.37 2.76 -15.71
CA ASP A 150 9.47 2.51 -16.84
C ASP A 150 9.51 3.65 -17.87
N GLN A 151 9.57 4.91 -17.41
CA GLN A 151 9.79 6.07 -18.27
C GLN A 151 11.13 5.98 -19.00
N ALA A 152 12.22 5.68 -18.28
CA ALA A 152 13.54 5.58 -18.87
C ALA A 152 13.63 4.47 -19.94
N ILE A 153 12.97 3.33 -19.73
CA ILE A 153 12.86 2.26 -20.72
C ILE A 153 12.12 2.74 -21.97
N SER A 154 11.02 3.45 -21.78
CA SER A 154 10.19 3.94 -22.89
C SER A 154 10.89 5.02 -23.70
N MET A 155 11.58 5.95 -23.06
CA MET A 155 12.31 7.05 -23.71
C MET A 155 13.62 6.59 -24.37
N GLY A 156 14.25 5.57 -23.79
CA GLY A 156 15.53 5.04 -24.26
C GLY A 156 15.44 3.95 -25.33
N ASP A 157 14.27 3.76 -25.96
CA ASP A 157 14.01 2.72 -26.96
C ASP A 157 14.47 1.32 -26.50
N GLY A 158 14.05 0.98 -25.27
CA GLY A 158 14.40 -0.30 -24.65
C GLY A 158 15.78 -0.35 -23.99
N LYS A 159 16.42 0.80 -23.77
CA LYS A 159 17.70 0.92 -23.07
C LYS A 159 17.60 1.95 -21.96
N VAL A 160 18.13 1.62 -20.79
CA VAL A 160 18.21 2.55 -19.65
C VAL A 160 19.62 3.12 -19.59
N THR A 161 19.76 4.37 -20.00
CA THR A 161 21.00 5.12 -20.01
C THR A 161 20.85 6.42 -19.22
N TYR A 162 21.95 7.08 -18.91
CA TYR A 162 21.90 8.37 -18.21
C TYR A 162 20.99 9.38 -18.92
N ASP A 163 21.12 9.47 -20.25
CA ASP A 163 20.35 10.44 -21.06
C ASP A 163 18.84 10.15 -21.02
N SER A 164 18.44 8.85 -20.96
CA SER A 164 17.02 8.46 -20.86
C SER A 164 16.40 8.73 -19.47
N ILE A 165 17.23 9.07 -18.48
CA ILE A 165 16.74 9.39 -17.12
C ILE A 165 16.65 10.90 -16.91
N VAL A 166 17.52 11.68 -17.56
CA VAL A 166 17.65 13.13 -17.35
C VAL A 166 16.83 13.94 -18.37
N SER A 167 16.34 13.30 -19.43
CA SER A 167 15.46 13.90 -20.45
C SER A 167 14.05 14.11 -19.90
#